data_cc8262aa1fd0dde4e2256bd895d18c5f
#
_entry.id   cc8262aa1fd0dde4e2256bd895d18c5f
#
_cell.length_a   1.000
_cell.length_b   1.000
_cell.length_c   1.000
_cell.angle_alpha   90.00
_cell.angle_beta   90.00
_cell.angle_gamma   90.00
#
_symmetry.space_group_name_H-M   'P 1'
#
loop_
_entity.id
_entity.type
_entity.pdbx_description
1 polymer ?
#
loop_
_entity_poly.entity_id
_entity_poly.type
_entity_poly.pdbx_seq_one_letter_code
_entity_poly.pdbx_strand_id
1 'polypeptide(L)'
;HLDFGAAGKGYLVDLLHMIVGDDCMINAAGDIFMSSGGTVALENPWNVEQAVGIVRVPANAAVCASSPARRHWTALNTAQEVHHIADATTSENPHDIAATWTLVRSEDTQFPTAWADALSTALFFCDPNSLLLPSIPRFEFSRVLSTKNAQQSNNWPGEFFVK
;
A
#
# COMPACT_ATOMS: atom_id res chain seq x y z
N HIS A 1 -12.49 19.87 -0.04
CA HIS A 1 -11.05 19.80 -0.25
C HIS A 1 -10.71 18.45 -0.86
N LEU A 2 -9.72 18.43 -1.76
CA LEU A 2 -9.13 17.20 -2.32
C LEU A 2 -7.80 16.96 -1.62
N ASP A 3 -7.57 15.73 -1.14
CA ASP A 3 -6.29 15.28 -0.61
C ASP A 3 -5.64 14.31 -1.61
N PHE A 4 -4.44 14.62 -2.05
CA PHE A 4 -3.66 13.78 -2.95
C PHE A 4 -2.68 12.86 -2.20
N GLY A 5 -2.74 12.82 -0.87
CA GLY A 5 -1.83 12.04 -0.03
C GLY A 5 -1.87 10.54 -0.29
N ALA A 6 -2.99 10.02 -0.78
CA ALA A 6 -3.19 8.60 -1.06
C ALA A 6 -2.74 8.13 -2.46
N ALA A 7 -2.27 9.03 -3.33
CA ALA A 7 -1.82 8.68 -4.68
C ALA A 7 -0.64 9.54 -5.17
N GLY A 8 -0.40 10.65 -4.50
CA GLY A 8 0.56 11.67 -4.97
C GLY A 8 2.01 11.19 -4.91
N LYS A 9 2.37 10.39 -3.91
CA LYS A 9 3.73 9.84 -3.81
C LYS A 9 3.97 8.79 -4.90
N GLY A 10 3.01 7.88 -5.09
CA GLY A 10 3.06 6.89 -6.15
C GLY A 10 3.13 7.53 -7.54
N TYR A 11 2.34 8.58 -7.77
CA TYR A 11 2.40 9.33 -9.04
C TYR A 11 3.77 9.99 -9.27
N LEU A 12 4.37 10.56 -8.23
CA LEU A 12 5.73 11.11 -8.33
C LEU A 12 6.76 10.03 -8.68
N VAL A 13 6.66 8.83 -8.11
CA VAL A 13 7.51 7.69 -8.44
C VAL A 13 7.39 7.32 -9.92
N ASP A 14 6.17 7.27 -10.46
CA ASP A 14 5.94 6.98 -11.88
C ASP A 14 6.55 8.07 -12.79
N LEU A 15 6.41 9.35 -12.43
CA LEU A 15 7.06 10.45 -13.17
C LEU A 15 8.59 10.36 -13.12
N LEU A 16 9.15 10.02 -11.97
CA LEU A 16 10.60 9.84 -11.83
C LEU A 16 11.09 8.66 -12.67
N HIS A 17 10.34 7.55 -12.72
CA HIS A 17 10.67 6.42 -13.58
C HIS A 17 10.70 6.83 -15.06
N MET A 18 9.75 7.64 -15.53
CA MET A 18 9.75 8.15 -16.91
C MET A 18 10.98 9.00 -17.25
N ILE A 19 11.59 9.64 -16.26
CA ILE A 19 12.79 10.47 -16.42
C ILE A 19 14.06 9.64 -16.35
N VAL A 20 14.14 8.74 -15.36
CA VAL A 20 15.32 7.91 -15.08
C VAL A 20 15.47 6.77 -16.10
N GLY A 21 14.33 6.24 -16.59
CA GLY A 21 14.29 5.11 -17.52
C GLY A 21 14.40 3.76 -16.81
N ASP A 22 14.71 2.74 -17.61
CA ASP A 22 14.83 1.35 -17.14
C ASP A 22 16.07 1.13 -16.25
N ASP A 23 16.11 -0.05 -15.62
CA ASP A 23 17.21 -0.48 -14.75
C ASP A 23 17.31 0.30 -13.42
N CYS A 24 16.17 0.70 -12.89
CA CYS A 24 16.08 1.44 -11.63
C CYS A 24 15.13 0.79 -10.62
N MET A 25 15.37 1.12 -9.36
CA MET A 25 14.41 0.99 -8.27
C MET A 25 14.19 2.38 -7.67
N ILE A 26 12.95 2.80 -7.59
CA ILE A 26 12.57 4.07 -6.98
C ILE A 26 11.71 3.76 -5.75
N ASN A 27 12.07 4.33 -4.61
CA ASN A 27 11.37 4.13 -3.35
C ASN A 27 11.06 5.49 -2.69
N ALA A 28 9.80 5.82 -2.58
CA ALA A 28 9.30 7.01 -1.90
C ALA A 28 8.60 6.61 -0.58
N ALA A 29 9.40 6.21 0.42
CA ALA A 29 8.91 5.86 1.76
C ALA A 29 7.84 4.75 1.75
N GLY A 30 8.08 3.67 1.01
CA GLY A 30 7.21 2.50 0.94
C GLY A 30 6.38 2.40 -0.35
N ASP A 31 6.40 3.42 -1.21
CA ASP A 31 5.86 3.35 -2.56
C ASP A 31 7.02 3.06 -3.50
N ILE A 32 7.08 1.84 -4.00
CA ILE A 32 8.25 1.29 -4.66
C ILE A 32 7.91 0.88 -6.08
N PHE A 33 8.69 1.35 -7.05
CA PHE A 33 8.73 0.81 -8.41
C PHE A 33 10.03 0.05 -8.65
N MET A 34 9.95 -1.09 -9.33
CA MET A 34 11.10 -1.91 -9.69
C MET A 34 11.07 -2.31 -11.17
N SER A 35 12.04 -1.83 -11.96
CA SER A 35 12.16 -2.24 -13.36
C SER A 35 12.68 -3.66 -13.53
N SER A 36 13.62 -4.11 -12.68
CA SER A 36 14.21 -5.46 -12.76
C SER A 36 13.58 -6.48 -11.80
N GLY A 37 12.57 -6.05 -11.01
CA GLY A 37 11.97 -6.87 -9.97
C GLY A 37 12.87 -7.02 -8.74
N GLY A 38 12.36 -7.75 -7.73
CA GLY A 38 13.09 -7.95 -6.48
C GLY A 38 12.22 -8.48 -5.35
N THR A 39 12.76 -8.43 -4.13
CA THR A 39 12.02 -8.83 -2.92
C THR A 39 11.93 -7.64 -1.97
N VAL A 40 10.73 -7.38 -1.47
CA VAL A 40 10.44 -6.33 -0.50
C VAL A 40 9.94 -6.96 0.79
N ALA A 41 10.47 -6.50 1.91
CA ALA A 41 9.98 -6.87 3.23
C ALA A 41 8.67 -6.13 3.54
N LEU A 42 7.69 -6.85 4.07
CA LEU A 42 6.42 -6.29 4.54
C LEU A 42 6.60 -5.86 6.00
N GLU A 43 6.58 -4.56 6.25
CA GLU A 43 6.80 -4.00 7.59
C GLU A 43 5.73 -4.49 8.57
N ASN A 44 6.17 -4.88 9.77
CA ASN A 44 5.25 -5.30 10.83
C ASN A 44 4.53 -4.07 11.41
N PRO A 45 3.19 -3.96 11.29
CA PRO A 45 2.45 -2.80 11.78
C PRO A 45 2.46 -2.64 13.32
N TRP A 46 2.83 -3.69 14.06
CA TRP A 46 2.96 -3.65 15.53
C TRP A 46 4.39 -3.48 16.02
N ASN A 47 5.39 -3.67 15.14
CA ASN A 47 6.80 -3.45 15.43
C ASN A 47 7.55 -3.12 14.14
N VAL A 48 7.69 -1.85 13.85
CA VAL A 48 8.27 -1.31 12.61
C VAL A 48 9.74 -1.70 12.35
N GLU A 49 10.42 -2.24 13.37
CA GLU A 49 11.78 -2.77 13.24
C GLU A 49 11.82 -4.22 12.71
N GLN A 50 10.67 -4.83 12.50
CA GLN A 50 10.52 -6.20 12.03
C GLN A 50 9.71 -6.27 10.75
N ALA A 51 9.87 -7.36 9.99
CA ALA A 51 9.00 -7.73 8.90
C ALA A 51 8.00 -8.81 9.34
N VAL A 52 6.77 -8.74 8.83
CA VAL A 52 5.77 -9.81 8.97
C VAL A 52 5.77 -10.78 7.80
N GLY A 53 6.47 -10.45 6.72
CA GLY A 53 6.49 -11.24 5.51
C GLY A 53 7.37 -10.63 4.44
N ILE A 54 7.30 -11.19 3.26
CA ILE A 54 7.96 -10.66 2.05
C ILE A 54 7.01 -10.71 0.86
N VAL A 55 7.27 -9.87 -0.13
CA VAL A 55 6.64 -9.93 -1.46
C VAL A 55 7.72 -9.97 -2.55
N ARG A 56 7.55 -10.85 -3.54
CA ARG A 56 8.39 -10.92 -4.73
C ARG A 56 7.78 -10.05 -5.81
N VAL A 57 8.33 -8.85 -5.96
CA VAL A 57 7.87 -7.89 -6.97
C VAL A 57 8.43 -8.30 -8.32
N PRO A 58 7.59 -8.56 -9.33
CA PRO A 58 8.07 -8.88 -10.68
C PRO A 58 8.72 -7.66 -11.34
N ALA A 59 9.43 -7.88 -12.44
CA ALA A 59 9.96 -6.79 -13.24
C ALA A 59 8.84 -5.87 -13.76
N ASN A 60 9.13 -4.58 -13.84
CA ASN A 60 8.19 -3.53 -14.28
C ASN A 60 6.89 -3.54 -13.48
N ALA A 61 7.00 -3.54 -12.17
CA ALA A 61 5.87 -3.49 -11.26
C ALA A 61 6.13 -2.58 -10.07
N ALA A 62 5.04 -2.09 -9.51
CA ALA A 62 5.02 -1.31 -8.29
C ALA A 62 4.45 -2.10 -7.13
N VAL A 63 4.99 -1.88 -5.94
CA VAL A 63 4.39 -2.30 -4.67
C VAL A 63 4.33 -1.11 -3.73
N CYS A 64 3.16 -0.86 -3.16
CA CYS A 64 2.93 0.22 -2.21
C CYS A 64 2.31 -0.31 -0.93
N ALA A 65 2.59 0.37 0.16
CA ALA A 65 2.11 0.01 1.49
C ALA A 65 1.40 1.18 2.16
N SER A 66 0.31 0.90 2.84
CA SER A 66 -0.35 1.84 3.75
C SER A 66 -0.46 1.23 5.14
N SER A 67 -0.06 2.00 6.16
CA SER A 67 -0.15 1.60 7.56
C SER A 67 -0.17 2.83 8.47
N PRO A 68 -0.94 2.83 9.57
CA PRO A 68 -0.90 3.86 10.59
C PRO A 68 0.35 3.81 11.47
N ALA A 69 1.14 2.73 11.44
CA ALA A 69 2.19 2.42 12.40
C ALA A 69 3.22 3.55 12.61
N ARG A 70 3.56 4.31 11.54
CA ARG A 70 4.55 5.39 11.61
C ARG A 70 3.97 6.79 11.78
N ARG A 71 2.66 6.99 11.55
CA ARG A 71 2.01 8.30 11.56
C ARG A 71 0.74 8.25 12.40
N HIS A 72 0.93 8.18 13.70
CA HIS A 72 -0.14 8.22 14.69
C HIS A 72 0.24 9.20 15.80
N TRP A 73 -0.74 9.73 16.51
CA TRP A 73 -0.58 10.65 17.62
C TRP A 73 -1.82 10.62 18.53
N THR A 74 -1.67 11.12 19.72
CA THR A 74 -2.79 11.26 20.66
C THR A 74 -3.49 12.59 20.44
N ALA A 75 -4.80 12.57 20.23
CA ALA A 75 -5.59 13.78 20.07
C ALA A 75 -5.63 14.60 21.39
N LEU A 76 -5.32 15.89 21.30
CA LEU A 76 -5.13 16.75 22.46
C LEU A 76 -6.33 16.82 23.43
N ASN A 77 -7.56 16.70 22.91
CA ASN A 77 -8.77 16.94 23.69
C ASN A 77 -9.48 15.65 24.15
N THR A 78 -9.12 14.49 23.64
CA THR A 78 -9.86 13.23 23.88
C THR A 78 -8.97 12.10 24.39
N ALA A 79 -7.65 12.28 24.43
CA ALA A 79 -6.67 11.21 24.67
C ALA A 79 -6.82 9.99 23.74
N GLN A 80 -7.55 10.16 22.63
CA GLN A 80 -7.78 9.11 21.62
C GLN A 80 -6.55 9.02 20.71
N GLU A 81 -6.12 7.78 20.42
CA GLU A 81 -5.14 7.52 19.37
C GLU A 81 -5.77 7.77 18.00
N VAL A 82 -5.12 8.61 17.20
CA VAL A 82 -5.54 8.94 15.84
C VAL A 82 -4.37 8.80 14.87
N HIS A 83 -4.66 8.57 13.60
CA HIS A 83 -3.65 8.41 12.57
C HIS A 83 -4.07 9.10 11.25
N HIS A 84 -3.15 9.21 10.31
CA HIS A 84 -3.32 9.97 9.07
C HIS A 84 -4.29 9.33 8.05
N ILE A 85 -4.64 8.05 8.20
CA ILE A 85 -5.64 7.38 7.35
C ILE A 85 -7.00 7.66 7.98
N ALA A 86 -7.82 8.51 7.37
CA ALA A 86 -9.12 8.92 7.88
C ALA A 86 -10.19 8.76 6.80
N ASP A 87 -11.36 8.32 7.21
CA ASP A 87 -12.54 8.26 6.35
C ASP A 87 -13.00 9.68 6.05
N ALA A 88 -13.01 10.05 4.77
CA ALA A 88 -13.39 11.40 4.33
C ALA A 88 -14.88 11.73 4.59
N THR A 89 -15.71 10.73 4.84
CA THR A 89 -17.14 10.87 5.09
C THR A 89 -17.44 11.10 6.58
N THR A 90 -16.78 10.32 7.45
CA THR A 90 -17.00 10.34 8.89
C THR A 90 -15.94 11.12 9.66
N SER A 91 -14.79 11.36 9.06
CA SER A 91 -13.57 11.89 9.70
C SER A 91 -13.00 10.98 10.80
N GLU A 92 -13.42 9.72 10.82
CA GLU A 92 -12.94 8.72 11.77
C GLU A 92 -11.80 7.89 11.20
N ASN A 93 -10.99 7.32 12.06
CA ASN A 93 -9.94 6.39 11.66
C ASN A 93 -10.48 4.96 11.57
N PRO A 94 -10.20 4.21 10.50
CA PRO A 94 -10.51 2.78 10.46
C PRO A 94 -9.62 2.01 11.44
N HIS A 95 -10.21 1.07 12.20
CA HIS A 95 -9.50 0.30 13.22
C HIS A 95 -9.35 -1.18 12.90
N ASP A 96 -10.04 -1.67 11.86
CA ASP A 96 -10.07 -3.10 11.52
C ASP A 96 -8.85 -3.58 10.75
N ILE A 97 -8.15 -2.68 10.08
CA ILE A 97 -6.99 -2.97 9.24
C ILE A 97 -5.72 -2.37 9.87
N ALA A 98 -4.69 -3.18 10.04
CA ALA A 98 -3.41 -2.74 10.59
C ALA A 98 -2.42 -2.32 9.49
N ALA A 99 -2.42 -3.01 8.35
CA ALA A 99 -1.58 -2.66 7.19
C ALA A 99 -2.14 -3.29 5.92
N THR A 100 -1.85 -2.65 4.79
CA THR A 100 -2.19 -3.12 3.45
C THR A 100 -0.98 -2.99 2.53
N TRP A 101 -0.90 -3.89 1.55
CA TRP A 101 0.07 -3.85 0.47
C TRP A 101 -0.63 -4.16 -0.84
N THR A 102 -0.27 -3.43 -1.88
CA THR A 102 -0.81 -3.63 -3.23
C THR A 102 0.31 -3.70 -4.24
N LEU A 103 0.12 -4.53 -5.26
CA LEU A 103 1.03 -4.70 -6.37
C LEU A 103 0.29 -4.46 -7.68
N VAL A 104 0.84 -3.59 -8.52
CA VAL A 104 0.32 -3.27 -9.86
C VAL A 104 1.45 -3.37 -10.87
N ARG A 105 1.16 -3.92 -12.06
CA ARG A 105 2.14 -4.10 -13.13
C ARG A 105 2.03 -3.00 -14.19
N SER A 106 3.15 -2.65 -14.82
CA SER A 106 3.17 -1.65 -15.91
C SER A 106 2.40 -2.13 -17.16
N GLU A 107 2.19 -3.42 -17.33
CA GLU A 107 1.36 -3.96 -18.43
C GLU A 107 -0.13 -3.63 -18.27
N ASP A 108 -0.58 -3.31 -17.07
CA ASP A 108 -1.97 -3.02 -16.75
C ASP A 108 -2.28 -1.51 -16.76
N THR A 109 -1.26 -0.65 -16.62
CA THR A 109 -1.42 0.81 -16.57
C THR A 109 -0.09 1.55 -16.77
N GLN A 110 -0.18 2.79 -17.27
CA GLN A 110 0.97 3.70 -17.38
C GLN A 110 1.47 4.22 -16.02
N PHE A 111 0.62 4.19 -14.98
CA PHE A 111 0.91 4.72 -13.64
C PHE A 111 0.76 3.65 -12.56
N PRO A 112 1.59 2.58 -12.59
CA PRO A 112 1.44 1.45 -11.67
C PRO A 112 1.62 1.84 -10.20
N THR A 113 2.55 2.75 -9.89
CA THR A 113 2.81 3.16 -8.51
C THR A 113 1.70 4.05 -7.96
N ALA A 114 1.18 4.97 -8.77
CA ALA A 114 0.03 5.79 -8.37
C ALA A 114 -1.19 4.93 -8.04
N TRP A 115 -1.48 3.92 -8.86
CA TRP A 115 -2.56 2.99 -8.60
C TRP A 115 -2.30 2.12 -7.37
N ALA A 116 -1.10 1.60 -7.21
CA ALA A 116 -0.74 0.80 -6.04
C ALA A 116 -0.86 1.62 -4.73
N ASP A 117 -0.40 2.88 -4.70
CA ASP A 117 -0.52 3.79 -3.55
C ASP A 117 -2.01 4.06 -3.23
N ALA A 118 -2.81 4.45 -4.23
CA ALA A 118 -4.24 4.69 -4.05
C ALA A 118 -5.01 3.45 -3.55
N LEU A 119 -4.76 2.28 -4.15
CA LEU A 119 -5.43 1.03 -3.80
C LEU A 119 -5.02 0.54 -2.41
N SER A 120 -3.75 0.71 -2.01
CA SER A 120 -3.32 0.36 -0.65
C SER A 120 -4.08 1.16 0.41
N THR A 121 -4.34 2.43 0.15
CA THR A 121 -5.16 3.27 1.04
C THR A 121 -6.65 2.89 0.97
N ALA A 122 -7.21 2.65 -0.22
CA ALA A 122 -8.61 2.28 -0.40
C ALA A 122 -8.98 0.98 0.34
N LEU A 123 -8.05 0.02 0.43
CA LEU A 123 -8.25 -1.24 1.15
C LEU A 123 -8.47 -1.11 2.65
N PHE A 124 -8.26 0.06 3.24
CA PHE A 124 -8.67 0.36 4.61
C PHE A 124 -10.18 0.58 4.76
N PHE A 125 -10.86 0.97 3.67
CA PHE A 125 -12.23 1.47 3.72
C PHE A 125 -13.24 0.57 3.03
N CYS A 126 -12.80 -0.34 2.17
CA CYS A 126 -13.72 -1.14 1.37
C CYS A 126 -13.32 -2.61 1.25
N ASP A 127 -14.30 -3.43 0.88
CA ASP A 127 -14.07 -4.83 0.53
C ASP A 127 -13.23 -4.88 -0.75
N PRO A 128 -12.16 -5.70 -0.81
CA PRO A 128 -11.33 -5.84 -2.00
C PRO A 128 -12.11 -6.16 -3.28
N ASN A 129 -13.20 -6.91 -3.19
CA ASN A 129 -14.02 -7.26 -4.36
C ASN A 129 -14.74 -6.03 -4.95
N SER A 130 -15.01 -5.00 -4.15
CA SER A 130 -15.62 -3.75 -4.64
C SER A 130 -14.68 -2.92 -5.50
N LEU A 131 -13.38 -3.21 -5.46
CA LEU A 131 -12.33 -2.58 -6.27
C LEU A 131 -12.07 -3.30 -7.60
N LEU A 132 -12.72 -4.44 -7.86
CA LEU A 132 -12.60 -5.20 -9.11
C LEU A 132 -13.51 -4.60 -10.20
N LEU A 133 -13.22 -3.36 -10.59
CA LEU A 133 -13.98 -2.62 -11.60
C LEU A 133 -13.18 -2.50 -12.92
N PRO A 134 -13.85 -2.47 -14.08
CA PRO A 134 -13.17 -2.33 -15.38
C PRO A 134 -12.31 -1.06 -15.52
N SER A 135 -12.60 -0.02 -14.73
CA SER A 135 -11.86 1.24 -14.70
C SER A 135 -10.62 1.22 -13.80
N ILE A 136 -10.45 0.16 -13.02
CA ILE A 136 -9.30 -0.04 -12.14
C ILE A 136 -8.38 -1.09 -12.79
N PRO A 137 -7.06 -0.84 -12.89
CA PRO A 137 -6.13 -1.82 -13.43
C PRO A 137 -6.11 -3.09 -12.57
N ARG A 138 -5.71 -4.21 -13.14
CA ARG A 138 -5.50 -5.44 -12.36
C ARG A 138 -4.46 -5.20 -11.28
N PHE A 139 -4.73 -5.68 -10.10
CA PHE A 139 -3.83 -5.56 -8.96
C PHE A 139 -3.88 -6.82 -8.09
N GLU A 140 -2.80 -7.06 -7.38
CA GLU A 140 -2.75 -8.04 -6.30
C GLU A 140 -2.64 -7.30 -4.97
N PHE A 141 -3.18 -7.90 -3.92
CA PHE A 141 -3.15 -7.28 -2.61
C PHE A 141 -2.89 -8.29 -1.50
N SER A 142 -2.39 -7.75 -0.40
CA SER A 142 -2.41 -8.38 0.90
C SER A 142 -2.74 -7.34 1.96
N ARG A 143 -3.50 -7.73 2.99
CA ARG A 143 -3.77 -6.88 4.15
C ARG A 143 -3.79 -7.71 5.44
N VAL A 144 -3.38 -7.07 6.52
CA VAL A 144 -3.40 -7.65 7.85
C VAL A 144 -4.42 -6.92 8.69
N LEU A 145 -5.34 -7.68 9.28
CA LEU A 145 -6.37 -7.17 10.17
C LEU A 145 -5.79 -6.89 11.56
N SER A 146 -6.43 -6.02 12.31
CA SER A 146 -6.09 -5.75 13.73
C SER A 146 -6.17 -7.01 14.60
N THR A 147 -6.95 -8.01 14.19
CA THR A 147 -7.02 -9.36 14.79
C THR A 147 -5.83 -10.25 14.48
N LYS A 148 -4.83 -9.75 13.75
CA LYS A 148 -3.64 -10.46 13.24
C LYS A 148 -3.92 -11.53 12.18
N ASN A 149 -5.13 -11.59 11.65
CA ASN A 149 -5.45 -12.42 10.50
C ASN A 149 -5.02 -11.71 9.21
N ALA A 150 -4.53 -12.48 8.24
CA ALA A 150 -4.18 -11.98 6.93
C ALA A 150 -5.25 -12.32 5.89
N GLN A 151 -5.46 -11.42 4.93
CA GLN A 151 -6.26 -11.62 3.74
C GLN A 151 -5.42 -11.23 2.52
N GLN A 152 -5.50 -12.00 1.46
CA GLN A 152 -4.74 -11.71 0.24
C GLN A 152 -5.48 -12.20 -0.99
N SER A 153 -5.17 -11.61 -2.15
CA SER A 153 -5.62 -12.11 -3.44
C SER A 153 -4.97 -13.46 -3.77
N ASN A 154 -5.63 -14.25 -4.62
CA ASN A 154 -5.18 -15.60 -4.95
C ASN A 154 -3.78 -15.65 -5.58
N ASN A 155 -3.40 -14.59 -6.31
CA ASN A 155 -2.12 -14.52 -7.03
C ASN A 155 -1.12 -13.59 -6.32
N TRP A 156 -1.35 -13.22 -5.06
CA TRP A 156 -0.39 -12.43 -4.30
C TRP A 156 0.98 -13.12 -4.26
N PRO A 157 2.05 -12.49 -4.76
CA PRO A 157 3.37 -13.14 -4.88
C PRO A 157 4.21 -13.03 -3.61
N GLY A 158 3.58 -12.99 -2.45
CA GLY A 158 4.22 -12.85 -1.16
C GLY A 158 3.80 -13.91 -0.15
N GLU A 159 4.48 -13.90 0.96
CA GLU A 159 4.21 -14.81 2.09
C GLU A 159 4.39 -14.10 3.43
N PHE A 160 3.57 -14.45 4.41
CA PHE A 160 3.74 -14.02 5.78
C PHE A 160 4.60 -15.01 6.56
N PHE A 161 5.43 -14.50 7.46
CA PHE A 161 6.18 -15.32 8.40
C PHE A 161 5.22 -15.82 9.49
N VAL A 162 4.88 -17.09 9.42
CA VAL A 162 4.04 -17.73 10.42
C VAL A 162 4.91 -18.02 11.64
N LYS A 163 4.45 -17.58 12.83
CA LYS A 163 5.00 -18.03 14.11
C LYS A 163 4.08 -19.03 14.74
#